data_1b0a27f2c102db723d5a7c6cb9c0bf56
#
_entry.id   1b0a27f2c102db723d5a7c6cb9c0bf56
#
_cell.length_a   1.000
_cell.length_b   1.000
_cell.length_c   1.000
_cell.angle_alpha   90.00
_cell.angle_beta   90.00
_cell.angle_gamma   90.00
#
_symmetry.space_group_name_H-M   'P 1'
#
loop_
_entity.id
_entity.type
_entity.pdbx_description
1 polymer ?
#
loop_
_entity_poly.entity_id
_entity_poly.type
_entity_poly.pdbx_seq_one_letter_code
_entity_poly.pdbx_strand_id
1 'polypeptide(L)'
;LSLKPGGNSDMIFRLSGGLYAQPPLYRELRDSLGQVRPDVKAQKSFHLVAGHDWSFNLWERPFKLVTEAYYKGLTDVNPYTLENVRIRYRATNNATARAYGIDTRLNGEFVPGTQSWISLGVLHTEENIDNQGYIPRPTDQRLKVAFLFQDYAPNIPSLKLYINMVYQTGLPGGSPSYADPYVFSELPRLRDYFRADAGINYVFTDASKPFPKGHWLHVFKDLTAGFEIYNIFDRQNSITNTFVRDASTQQQFAIPNF
;
A
#
# COMPACT_ATOMS: atom_id res chain seq x y z
N LEU A 1 -12.18 -16.68 15.17
CA LEU A 1 -11.94 -18.11 15.17
C LEU A 1 -10.56 -18.41 14.62
N SER A 2 -9.78 -19.23 15.29
CA SER A 2 -8.49 -19.72 14.81
C SER A 2 -8.49 -21.24 14.88
N LEU A 3 -8.06 -21.88 13.80
CA LEU A 3 -8.03 -23.34 13.67
C LEU A 3 -6.62 -23.76 13.25
N LYS A 4 -6.04 -24.71 14.02
CA LYS A 4 -4.85 -25.46 13.60
C LYS A 4 -5.30 -26.85 13.17
N PRO A 5 -5.07 -27.29 11.92
CA PRO A 5 -5.41 -28.63 11.50
C PRO A 5 -4.67 -29.66 12.34
N GLY A 6 -5.39 -30.72 12.76
CA GLY A 6 -4.78 -31.81 13.54
C GLY A 6 -3.61 -32.45 12.78
N GLY A 7 -2.47 -32.55 13.43
CA GLY A 7 -1.25 -33.15 12.86
C GLY A 7 -0.34 -32.20 12.08
N ASN A 8 -0.73 -30.98 11.78
CA ASN A 8 0.15 -29.99 11.16
C ASN A 8 0.14 -28.68 11.97
N SER A 9 1.17 -28.51 12.81
CA SER A 9 1.33 -27.30 13.64
C SER A 9 1.73 -26.05 12.85
N ASP A 10 2.14 -26.24 11.60
CA ASP A 10 2.74 -25.20 10.75
C ASP A 10 1.71 -24.41 9.94
N MET A 11 0.46 -24.85 9.99
CA MET A 11 -0.67 -24.17 9.34
C MET A 11 -1.64 -23.59 10.37
N ILE A 12 -2.09 -22.37 10.13
CA ILE A 12 -3.12 -21.70 10.93
C ILE A 12 -4.14 -21.08 9.97
N PHE A 13 -5.41 -21.45 10.15
CA PHE A 13 -6.52 -20.77 9.49
C PHE A 13 -7.19 -19.82 10.47
N ARG A 14 -7.52 -18.63 10.02
CA ARG A 14 -8.20 -17.60 10.81
C ARG A 14 -9.45 -17.14 10.09
N LEU A 15 -10.52 -16.96 10.85
CA LEU A 15 -11.73 -16.32 10.38
C LEU A 15 -12.13 -15.27 11.40
N SER A 16 -12.29 -14.03 10.97
CA SER A 16 -12.72 -12.93 11.82
C SER A 16 -13.79 -12.10 11.13
N GLY A 17 -14.69 -11.55 11.93
CA GLY A 17 -15.72 -10.64 11.47
C GLY A 17 -16.06 -9.63 12.55
N GLY A 18 -16.51 -8.46 12.15
CA GLY A 18 -16.84 -7.39 13.10
C GLY A 18 -17.61 -6.26 12.47
N LEU A 19 -18.30 -5.52 13.33
CA LEU A 19 -18.97 -4.26 13.01
C LEU A 19 -18.17 -3.12 13.62
N TYR A 20 -17.95 -2.09 12.84
CA TYR A 20 -17.15 -0.92 13.22
C TYR A 20 -17.91 0.35 12.91
N ALA A 21 -17.72 1.36 13.75
CA ALA A 21 -18.22 2.70 13.53
C ALA A 21 -17.09 3.70 13.76
N GLN A 22 -16.91 4.62 12.82
CA GLN A 22 -15.91 5.68 12.88
C GLN A 22 -16.61 7.02 12.91
N PRO A 23 -16.54 7.78 14.01
CA PRO A 23 -17.00 9.16 14.03
C PRO A 23 -16.24 10.00 13.00
N PRO A 24 -16.88 11.04 12.43
CA PRO A 24 -16.21 11.88 11.44
C PRO A 24 -15.04 12.64 12.09
N LEU A 25 -13.93 12.71 11.36
CA LEU A 25 -12.80 13.56 11.72
C LEU A 25 -13.17 15.03 11.47
N TYR A 26 -12.48 15.97 12.12
CA TYR A 26 -12.76 17.40 11.98
C TYR A 26 -12.78 17.90 10.51
N ARG A 27 -11.89 17.38 9.67
CA ARG A 27 -11.86 17.70 8.24
C ARG A 27 -13.03 17.12 7.45
N GLU A 28 -13.63 16.04 7.91
CA GLU A 28 -14.78 15.37 7.29
C GLU A 28 -16.10 16.08 7.57
N LEU A 29 -16.11 16.96 8.58
CA LEU A 29 -17.24 17.83 8.91
C LEU A 29 -17.32 19.06 8.01
N ARG A 30 -16.34 19.30 7.13
CA ARG A 30 -16.34 20.45 6.23
C ARG A 30 -16.66 20.00 4.82
N ASP A 31 -17.66 20.66 4.23
CA ASP A 31 -18.02 20.42 2.83
C ASP A 31 -16.99 21.08 1.86
N SER A 32 -17.22 20.92 0.56
CA SER A 32 -16.35 21.45 -0.49
C SER A 32 -16.23 22.98 -0.47
N LEU A 33 -17.20 23.69 0.13
CA LEU A 33 -17.20 25.15 0.31
C LEU A 33 -16.55 25.58 1.63
N GLY A 34 -16.09 24.60 2.45
CA GLY A 34 -15.48 24.86 3.76
C GLY A 34 -16.49 25.11 4.89
N GLN A 35 -17.79 24.96 4.64
CA GLN A 35 -18.82 25.10 5.66
C GLN A 35 -18.85 23.90 6.59
N VAL A 36 -19.06 24.14 7.89
CA VAL A 36 -19.13 23.07 8.89
C VAL A 36 -20.53 22.44 8.85
N ARG A 37 -20.54 21.11 8.72
CA ARG A 37 -21.76 20.30 8.70
C ARG A 37 -21.76 19.37 9.93
N PRO A 38 -22.37 19.80 11.03
CA PRO A 38 -22.37 19.04 12.29
C PRO A 38 -23.27 17.80 12.25
N ASP A 39 -24.10 17.66 11.24
CA ASP A 39 -25.03 16.57 11.00
C ASP A 39 -24.38 15.33 10.33
N VAL A 40 -23.09 15.38 9.99
CA VAL A 40 -22.36 14.24 9.43
C VAL A 40 -22.31 13.10 10.45
N LYS A 41 -22.79 11.92 10.04
CA LYS A 41 -22.89 10.72 10.87
C LYS A 41 -21.57 9.93 10.90
N ALA A 42 -21.43 9.08 11.89
CA ALA A 42 -20.39 8.06 11.90
C ALA A 42 -20.54 7.11 10.72
N GLN A 43 -19.46 6.89 9.99
CA GLN A 43 -19.39 5.86 8.95
C GLN A 43 -19.35 4.49 9.62
N LYS A 44 -20.10 3.54 9.09
CA LYS A 44 -20.18 2.18 9.64
C LYS A 44 -19.63 1.18 8.65
N SER A 45 -19.05 0.11 9.14
CA SER A 45 -18.57 -0.96 8.29
C SER A 45 -18.76 -2.35 8.94
N PHE A 46 -19.04 -3.31 8.07
CA PHE A 46 -18.97 -4.74 8.38
C PHE A 46 -17.71 -5.29 7.72
N HIS A 47 -16.89 -6.02 8.47
CA HIS A 47 -15.69 -6.67 7.97
C HIS A 47 -15.79 -8.18 8.12
N LEU A 48 -15.34 -8.90 7.11
CA LEU A 48 -15.11 -10.34 7.13
C LEU A 48 -13.72 -10.60 6.57
N VAL A 49 -12.91 -11.36 7.30
CA VAL A 49 -11.53 -11.67 6.92
C VAL A 49 -11.28 -13.16 7.13
N ALA A 50 -10.79 -13.83 6.10
CA ALA A 50 -10.29 -15.21 6.16
C ALA A 50 -8.78 -15.20 5.92
N GLY A 51 -8.01 -15.73 6.84
CA GLY A 51 -6.55 -15.76 6.80
C GLY A 51 -5.99 -17.16 6.85
N HIS A 52 -4.86 -17.37 6.19
CA HIS A 52 -4.09 -18.60 6.21
C HIS A 52 -2.62 -18.26 6.41
N ASP A 53 -2.02 -18.81 7.47
CA ASP A 53 -0.58 -18.76 7.72
C ASP A 53 -0.02 -20.17 7.54
N TRP A 54 1.03 -20.28 6.76
CA TRP A 54 1.75 -21.53 6.54
C TRP A 54 3.25 -21.32 6.70
N SER A 55 3.83 -21.97 7.70
CA SER A 55 5.28 -22.03 7.91
C SER A 55 5.80 -23.34 7.33
N PHE A 56 6.84 -23.31 6.53
CA PHE A 56 7.40 -24.48 5.89
C PHE A 56 8.90 -24.32 5.65
N ASN A 57 9.58 -25.43 5.42
CA ASN A 57 10.97 -25.42 5.01
C ASN A 57 11.07 -25.62 3.49
N LEU A 58 11.84 -24.76 2.84
CA LEU A 58 12.21 -24.88 1.44
C LEU A 58 13.74 -24.76 1.37
N TRP A 59 14.41 -25.72 0.71
CA TRP A 59 15.87 -25.82 0.70
C TRP A 59 16.49 -25.84 2.12
N GLU A 60 15.85 -26.55 3.04
CA GLU A 60 16.22 -26.64 4.46
C GLU A 60 16.21 -25.30 5.22
N ARG A 61 15.51 -24.30 4.69
CA ARG A 61 15.42 -22.96 5.26
C ARG A 61 13.99 -22.58 5.60
N PRO A 62 13.77 -21.71 6.59
CA PRO A 62 12.44 -21.34 7.02
C PRO A 62 11.78 -20.35 6.04
N PHE A 63 10.55 -20.67 5.67
CA PHE A 63 9.66 -19.79 4.91
C PHE A 63 8.33 -19.68 5.61
N LYS A 64 7.67 -18.53 5.41
CA LYS A 64 6.31 -18.29 5.87
C LYS A 64 5.50 -17.63 4.79
N LEU A 65 4.41 -18.26 4.41
CA LEU A 65 3.37 -17.73 3.53
C LEU A 65 2.20 -17.26 4.40
N VAL A 66 1.79 -16.00 4.22
CA VAL A 66 0.59 -15.43 4.83
C VAL A 66 -0.32 -14.99 3.70
N THR A 67 -1.57 -15.45 3.73
CA THR A 67 -2.60 -15.05 2.76
C THR A 67 -3.85 -14.64 3.49
N GLU A 68 -4.42 -13.51 3.13
CA GLU A 68 -5.67 -13.01 3.70
C GLU A 68 -6.62 -12.58 2.56
N ALA A 69 -7.84 -13.11 2.60
CA ALA A 69 -8.94 -12.64 1.77
C ALA A 69 -9.90 -11.85 2.66
N TYR A 70 -10.38 -10.72 2.17
CA TYR A 70 -11.24 -9.85 2.96
C TYR A 70 -12.38 -9.25 2.15
N TYR A 71 -13.47 -8.97 2.86
CA TYR A 71 -14.61 -8.21 2.39
C TYR A 71 -15.01 -7.17 3.43
N LYS A 72 -15.27 -5.94 2.99
CA LYS A 72 -15.77 -4.83 3.80
C LYS A 72 -16.96 -4.20 3.11
N GLY A 73 -18.10 -4.19 3.77
CA GLY A 73 -19.27 -3.40 3.37
C GLY A 73 -19.36 -2.15 4.24
N LEU A 74 -19.57 -0.99 3.63
CA LEU A 74 -19.61 0.31 4.30
C LEU A 74 -20.95 0.98 4.08
N THR A 75 -21.48 1.62 5.12
CA THR A 75 -22.70 2.42 5.07
C THR A 75 -22.47 3.78 5.73
N ASP A 76 -23.34 4.73 5.45
CA ASP A 76 -23.18 6.12 5.89
C ASP A 76 -21.82 6.72 5.45
N VAL A 77 -21.33 6.35 4.26
CA VAL A 77 -20.05 6.82 3.75
C VAL A 77 -20.11 8.28 3.38
N ASN A 78 -19.09 9.03 3.79
CA ASN A 78 -18.90 10.42 3.39
C ASN A 78 -18.00 10.46 2.14
N PRO A 79 -18.56 10.69 0.94
CA PRO A 79 -17.78 10.72 -0.28
C PRO A 79 -16.76 11.86 -0.30
N TYR A 80 -15.68 11.65 -1.03
CA TYR A 80 -14.65 12.67 -1.22
C TYR A 80 -14.07 12.60 -2.64
N THR A 81 -13.51 13.71 -3.07
CA THR A 81 -12.73 13.82 -4.30
C THR A 81 -11.27 14.17 -3.97
N LEU A 82 -10.37 13.79 -4.87
CA LEU A 82 -8.97 14.21 -4.81
C LEU A 82 -8.76 15.34 -5.82
N GLU A 83 -8.47 16.53 -5.31
CA GLU A 83 -8.08 17.68 -6.11
C GLU A 83 -6.57 17.90 -5.95
N ASN A 84 -5.78 17.51 -6.94
CA ASN A 84 -4.33 17.39 -6.83
C ASN A 84 -3.97 16.45 -5.65
N VAL A 85 -3.38 16.98 -4.59
CA VAL A 85 -3.04 16.24 -3.37
C VAL A 85 -4.02 16.48 -2.22
N ARG A 86 -5.12 17.22 -2.46
CA ARG A 86 -6.08 17.59 -1.41
C ARG A 86 -7.31 16.70 -1.44
N ILE A 87 -7.69 16.20 -0.28
CA ILE A 87 -8.95 15.48 -0.09
C ILE A 87 -10.04 16.53 0.17
N ARG A 88 -11.10 16.51 -0.65
CA ARG A 88 -12.29 17.35 -0.51
C ARG A 88 -13.47 16.46 -0.15
N TYR A 89 -13.90 16.54 1.10
CA TYR A 89 -15.09 15.82 1.56
C TYR A 89 -16.36 16.55 1.13
N ARG A 90 -17.42 15.79 0.87
CA ARG A 90 -18.75 16.36 0.59
C ARG A 90 -19.52 16.69 1.85
N ALA A 91 -19.11 16.14 2.99
CA ALA A 91 -19.76 16.25 4.29
C ALA A 91 -21.23 15.79 4.25
N THR A 92 -21.47 14.70 3.50
CA THR A 92 -22.76 14.01 3.37
C THR A 92 -22.55 12.53 3.68
N ASN A 93 -23.60 11.85 4.12
CA ASN A 93 -23.53 10.39 4.31
C ASN A 93 -24.42 9.68 3.29
N ASN A 94 -24.32 10.08 2.05
CA ASN A 94 -25.20 9.66 0.94
C ASN A 94 -24.59 8.53 0.08
N ALA A 95 -23.56 7.86 0.58
CA ALA A 95 -22.95 6.75 -0.15
C ALA A 95 -22.89 5.47 0.67
N THR A 96 -22.88 4.37 -0.06
CA THR A 96 -22.46 3.05 0.40
C THR A 96 -21.18 2.66 -0.34
N ALA A 97 -20.34 1.82 0.27
CA ALA A 97 -19.13 1.37 -0.39
C ALA A 97 -18.85 -0.09 -0.07
N ARG A 98 -18.02 -0.71 -0.88
CA ARG A 98 -17.49 -2.04 -0.64
C ARG A 98 -16.03 -2.13 -1.03
N ALA A 99 -15.28 -2.92 -0.27
CA ALA A 99 -13.89 -3.22 -0.57
C ALA A 99 -13.66 -4.71 -0.34
N TYR A 100 -13.01 -5.36 -1.29
CA TYR A 100 -12.65 -6.77 -1.19
C TYR A 100 -11.35 -7.03 -1.91
N GLY A 101 -10.64 -8.04 -1.45
CA GLY A 101 -9.33 -8.33 -2.01
C GLY A 101 -8.68 -9.54 -1.39
N ILE A 102 -7.48 -9.80 -1.89
CA ILE A 102 -6.59 -10.84 -1.38
C ILE A 102 -5.20 -10.23 -1.28
N ASP A 103 -4.62 -10.35 -0.09
CA ASP A 103 -3.23 -10.01 0.17
C ASP A 103 -2.45 -11.28 0.48
N THR A 104 -1.30 -11.47 -0.15
CA THR A 104 -0.41 -12.58 0.13
C THR A 104 1.01 -12.08 0.31
N ARG A 105 1.74 -12.69 1.24
CA ARG A 105 3.14 -12.38 1.52
C ARG A 105 3.93 -13.64 1.81
N LEU A 106 4.96 -13.85 1.03
CA LEU A 106 5.97 -14.87 1.26
C LEU A 106 7.21 -14.21 1.87
N ASN A 107 7.56 -14.63 3.08
CA ASN A 107 8.83 -14.26 3.72
C ASN A 107 9.70 -15.52 3.80
N GLY A 108 10.99 -15.36 3.69
CA GLY A 108 11.88 -16.49 3.88
C GLY A 108 13.35 -16.17 3.72
N GLU A 109 14.13 -17.16 4.02
CA GLU A 109 15.57 -17.13 3.91
C GLU A 109 15.99 -17.65 2.53
N PHE A 110 15.81 -16.82 1.49
CA PHE A 110 16.19 -17.16 0.11
C PHE A 110 17.72 -17.34 -0.02
N VAL A 111 18.46 -16.56 0.74
CA VAL A 111 19.91 -16.67 0.91
C VAL A 111 20.20 -16.89 2.39
N PRO A 112 21.05 -17.85 2.76
CA PRO A 112 21.37 -18.14 4.17
C PRO A 112 21.79 -16.88 4.95
N GLY A 113 21.16 -16.68 6.11
CA GLY A 113 21.43 -15.54 6.98
C GLY A 113 20.81 -14.20 6.54
N THR A 114 19.99 -14.17 5.47
CA THR A 114 19.25 -12.97 5.05
C THR A 114 17.77 -13.25 5.01
N GLN A 115 16.96 -12.23 5.25
CA GLN A 115 15.50 -12.30 5.10
C GLN A 115 15.06 -11.52 3.88
N SER A 116 14.39 -12.18 2.97
CA SER A 116 13.78 -11.58 1.79
C SER A 116 12.27 -11.84 1.79
N TRP A 117 11.53 -11.01 1.08
CA TRP A 117 10.09 -11.19 0.99
C TRP A 117 9.52 -10.67 -0.32
N ILE A 118 8.40 -11.25 -0.71
CA ILE A 118 7.54 -10.77 -1.79
C ILE A 118 6.12 -10.65 -1.26
N SER A 119 5.44 -9.57 -1.59
CA SER A 119 4.02 -9.38 -1.30
C SER A 119 3.26 -9.01 -2.56
N LEU A 120 2.06 -9.56 -2.65
CA LEU A 120 1.10 -9.33 -3.71
C LEU A 120 -0.24 -8.98 -3.07
N GLY A 121 -0.80 -7.83 -3.44
CA GLY A 121 -2.13 -7.41 -3.02
C GLY A 121 -3.01 -7.14 -4.25
N VAL A 122 -4.19 -7.71 -4.25
CA VAL A 122 -5.24 -7.40 -5.22
C VAL A 122 -6.42 -6.83 -4.46
N LEU A 123 -6.76 -5.58 -4.76
CA LEU A 123 -7.82 -4.83 -4.11
C LEU A 123 -8.84 -4.34 -5.15
N HIS A 124 -10.11 -4.46 -4.81
CA HIS A 124 -11.19 -3.76 -5.47
C HIS A 124 -11.98 -2.97 -4.44
N THR A 125 -12.08 -1.66 -4.64
CA THR A 125 -12.91 -0.81 -3.77
C THR A 125 -13.73 0.15 -4.60
N GLU A 126 -15.02 0.19 -4.31
CA GLU A 126 -15.99 0.99 -5.04
C GLU A 126 -17.03 1.59 -4.10
N GLU A 127 -17.68 2.64 -4.57
CA GLU A 127 -18.72 3.35 -3.85
C GLU A 127 -19.90 3.67 -4.75
N ASN A 128 -21.08 3.69 -4.16
CA ASN A 128 -22.33 4.07 -4.81
C ASN A 128 -22.85 5.33 -4.12
N ILE A 129 -22.74 6.45 -4.81
CA ILE A 129 -23.15 7.76 -4.33
C ILE A 129 -24.54 8.06 -4.90
N ASP A 130 -25.48 8.45 -4.04
CA ASP A 130 -26.86 8.77 -4.42
C ASP A 130 -27.59 7.67 -5.21
N ASN A 131 -27.18 6.40 -5.01
CA ASN A 131 -27.70 5.24 -5.72
C ASN A 131 -27.57 5.30 -7.26
N GLN A 132 -26.55 6.01 -7.77
CA GLN A 132 -26.29 6.11 -9.22
C GLN A 132 -25.52 4.93 -9.79
N GLY A 133 -25.14 3.96 -8.99
CA GLY A 133 -24.33 2.82 -9.38
C GLY A 133 -22.94 2.83 -8.73
N TYR A 134 -22.27 1.68 -8.76
CA TYR A 134 -20.94 1.55 -8.17
C TYR A 134 -19.86 2.07 -9.11
N ILE A 135 -19.01 2.94 -8.59
CA ILE A 135 -17.81 3.48 -9.26
C ILE A 135 -16.58 3.20 -8.41
N PRO A 136 -15.39 3.05 -9.00
CA PRO A 136 -14.16 2.91 -8.23
C PRO A 136 -13.92 4.09 -7.29
N ARG A 137 -13.58 3.80 -6.04
CA ARG A 137 -13.17 4.84 -5.08
C ARG A 137 -11.82 5.44 -5.47
N PRO A 138 -11.52 6.69 -5.06
CA PRO A 138 -10.22 7.32 -5.33
C PRO A 138 -9.01 6.50 -4.82
N THR A 139 -9.23 5.55 -3.91
CA THR A 139 -8.20 4.66 -3.35
C THR A 139 -8.19 3.27 -4.00
N ASP A 140 -8.94 3.06 -5.09
CA ASP A 140 -9.02 1.75 -5.76
C ASP A 140 -7.73 1.40 -6.50
N GLN A 141 -6.78 0.83 -5.80
CA GLN A 141 -5.51 0.35 -6.33
C GLN A 141 -5.57 -1.15 -6.58
N ARG A 142 -5.79 -1.54 -7.86
CA ARG A 142 -6.14 -2.91 -8.25
C ARG A 142 -5.05 -3.94 -7.95
N LEU A 143 -3.80 -3.59 -8.16
CA LEU A 143 -2.66 -4.48 -7.97
C LEU A 143 -1.52 -3.74 -7.29
N LYS A 144 -0.95 -4.36 -6.29
CA LYS A 144 0.28 -3.92 -5.61
C LYS A 144 1.22 -5.11 -5.49
N VAL A 145 2.43 -4.96 -5.98
CA VAL A 145 3.52 -5.91 -5.81
C VAL A 145 4.66 -5.19 -5.11
N ALA A 146 5.19 -5.79 -4.06
CA ALA A 146 6.39 -5.29 -3.41
C ALA A 146 7.34 -6.47 -3.13
N PHE A 147 8.61 -6.22 -3.28
CA PHE A 147 9.65 -7.24 -3.22
C PHE A 147 10.91 -6.66 -2.57
N LEU A 148 11.44 -7.36 -1.61
CA LEU A 148 12.76 -7.11 -1.03
C LEU A 148 13.59 -8.39 -1.14
N PHE A 149 14.70 -8.30 -1.84
CA PHE A 149 15.69 -9.36 -1.90
C PHE A 149 17.00 -8.89 -1.29
N GLN A 150 17.59 -9.73 -0.45
CA GLN A 150 18.87 -9.49 0.21
C GLN A 150 19.83 -10.65 -0.06
N ASP A 151 21.08 -10.31 -0.27
CA ASP A 151 22.16 -11.27 -0.46
C ASP A 151 23.47 -10.73 0.13
N TYR A 152 24.46 -11.61 0.27
CA TYR A 152 25.84 -11.25 0.58
C TYR A 152 26.66 -11.18 -0.71
N ALA A 153 27.60 -10.24 -0.77
CA ALA A 153 28.53 -10.23 -1.88
C ALA A 153 29.38 -11.51 -1.89
N PRO A 154 29.59 -12.12 -3.05
CA PRO A 154 30.44 -13.30 -3.16
C PRO A 154 31.80 -13.08 -2.51
N ASN A 155 32.23 -13.99 -1.63
CA ASN A 155 33.50 -13.95 -0.91
C ASN A 155 33.69 -12.76 0.08
N ILE A 156 32.66 -11.94 0.32
CA ILE A 156 32.69 -10.82 1.28
C ILE A 156 31.46 -10.91 2.20
N PRO A 157 31.48 -11.76 3.24
CA PRO A 157 30.32 -11.97 4.11
C PRO A 157 29.89 -10.71 4.90
N SER A 158 30.81 -9.74 5.03
CA SER A 158 30.49 -8.45 5.68
C SER A 158 29.76 -7.46 4.78
N LEU A 159 29.63 -7.75 3.48
CA LEU A 159 28.98 -6.86 2.50
C LEU A 159 27.61 -7.45 2.11
N LYS A 160 26.56 -6.82 2.58
CA LYS A 160 25.18 -7.14 2.22
C LYS A 160 24.71 -6.27 1.05
N LEU A 161 24.05 -6.89 0.11
CA LEU A 161 23.42 -6.25 -1.04
C LEU A 161 21.90 -6.39 -0.89
N TYR A 162 21.14 -5.41 -1.34
CA TYR A 162 19.69 -5.55 -1.43
C TYR A 162 19.10 -4.80 -2.60
N ILE A 163 17.99 -5.32 -3.07
CA ILE A 163 17.12 -4.68 -4.06
C ILE A 163 15.71 -4.64 -3.47
N ASN A 164 15.11 -3.47 -3.50
CA ASN A 164 13.72 -3.25 -3.13
C ASN A 164 12.95 -2.78 -4.36
N MET A 165 11.82 -3.41 -4.68
CA MET A 165 10.97 -3.01 -5.80
C MET A 165 9.54 -2.86 -5.35
N VAL A 166 8.86 -1.84 -5.87
CA VAL A 166 7.43 -1.59 -5.67
C VAL A 166 6.80 -1.30 -7.02
N TYR A 167 5.75 -2.04 -7.33
CA TYR A 167 4.87 -1.79 -8.47
C TYR A 167 3.43 -1.62 -7.95
N GLN A 168 2.72 -0.64 -8.49
CA GLN A 168 1.33 -0.38 -8.13
C GLN A 168 0.58 0.12 -9.37
N THR A 169 -0.61 -0.42 -9.60
CA THR A 169 -1.48 0.11 -10.66
C THR A 169 -1.97 1.51 -10.33
N GLY A 170 -2.21 2.32 -11.35
CA GLY A 170 -2.69 3.68 -11.21
C GLY A 170 -4.02 3.78 -10.46
N LEU A 171 -4.13 4.79 -9.62
CA LEU A 171 -5.37 5.14 -8.92
C LEU A 171 -6.36 5.82 -9.88
N PRO A 172 -7.69 5.74 -9.64
CA PRO A 172 -8.65 6.62 -10.31
C PRO A 172 -8.30 8.08 -10.05
N GLY A 173 -8.12 8.86 -11.06
CA GLY A 173 -7.63 10.23 -10.93
C GLY A 173 -7.79 11.07 -12.18
N GLY A 174 -8.79 10.75 -13.00
CA GLY A 174 -9.11 11.49 -14.20
C GLY A 174 -9.60 12.93 -13.92
N SER A 175 -9.78 13.65 -14.97
CA SER A 175 -10.31 15.02 -14.90
C SER A 175 -11.73 15.03 -14.34
N PRO A 176 -12.04 16.01 -13.48
CA PRO A 176 -13.42 16.25 -13.07
C PRO A 176 -14.30 16.51 -14.31
N SER A 177 -15.48 15.89 -14.36
CA SER A 177 -16.49 16.28 -15.34
C SER A 177 -17.05 17.62 -14.95
N TYR A 178 -16.96 18.59 -15.84
CA TYR A 178 -17.60 19.90 -15.64
C TYR A 178 -19.04 19.94 -16.16
N ALA A 179 -19.47 18.87 -16.85
CA ALA A 179 -20.78 18.86 -17.49
C ALA A 179 -21.93 18.76 -16.48
N ASP A 180 -21.77 17.94 -15.46
CA ASP A 180 -22.75 17.78 -14.39
C ASP A 180 -22.03 17.34 -13.09
N PRO A 181 -21.97 18.19 -12.06
CA PRO A 181 -21.32 17.83 -10.79
C PRO A 181 -22.11 16.81 -9.95
N TYR A 182 -23.33 16.47 -10.36
CA TYR A 182 -24.19 15.50 -9.68
C TYR A 182 -24.16 14.11 -10.35
N VAL A 183 -23.52 13.99 -11.51
CA VAL A 183 -23.33 12.68 -12.18
C VAL A 183 -21.97 12.12 -11.78
N PHE A 184 -22.00 10.96 -11.12
CA PHE A 184 -20.80 10.24 -10.67
C PHE A 184 -20.44 9.18 -11.69
N SER A 185 -19.25 9.25 -12.24
CA SER A 185 -18.77 8.32 -13.26
C SER A 185 -17.37 7.81 -12.92
N GLU A 186 -17.02 6.66 -13.51
CA GLU A 186 -15.66 6.14 -13.38
C GLU A 186 -14.64 7.12 -13.98
N LEU A 187 -13.61 7.43 -13.22
CA LEU A 187 -12.51 8.28 -13.66
C LEU A 187 -11.40 7.43 -14.33
N PRO A 188 -10.73 7.95 -15.37
CA PRO A 188 -9.54 7.32 -15.92
C PRO A 188 -8.48 7.11 -14.84
N ARG A 189 -7.70 6.04 -14.99
CA ARG A 189 -6.63 5.77 -14.04
C ARG A 189 -5.37 6.57 -14.38
N LEU A 190 -4.66 6.97 -13.34
CA LEU A 190 -3.31 7.51 -13.44
C LEU A 190 -2.35 6.43 -13.97
N ARG A 191 -1.14 6.83 -14.34
CA ARG A 191 -0.07 5.89 -14.72
C ARG A 191 0.31 5.00 -13.54
N ASP A 192 0.72 3.78 -13.86
CA ASP A 192 1.23 2.85 -12.86
C ASP A 192 2.52 3.40 -12.22
N TYR A 193 2.60 3.22 -10.92
CA TYR A 193 3.78 3.52 -10.13
C TYR A 193 4.76 2.35 -10.17
N PHE A 194 6.02 2.63 -10.44
CA PHE A 194 7.09 1.65 -10.31
C PHE A 194 8.34 2.32 -9.76
N ARG A 195 8.94 1.72 -8.74
CA ARG A 195 10.20 2.16 -8.17
C ARG A 195 11.05 0.95 -7.81
N ALA A 196 12.32 1.02 -8.13
CA ALA A 196 13.33 0.09 -7.66
C ALA A 196 14.47 0.84 -7.01
N ASP A 197 14.89 0.35 -5.85
CA ASP A 197 15.99 0.88 -5.06
C ASP A 197 17.02 -0.23 -4.86
N ALA A 198 18.28 0.12 -4.83
CA ALA A 198 19.36 -0.82 -4.52
C ALA A 198 20.28 -0.24 -3.46
N GLY A 199 20.81 -1.09 -2.62
CA GLY A 199 21.72 -0.64 -1.58
C GLY A 199 22.75 -1.70 -1.23
N ILE A 200 23.82 -1.21 -0.62
CA ILE A 200 24.88 -2.01 -0.04
C ILE A 200 25.11 -1.59 1.39
N ASN A 201 25.35 -2.56 2.27
CA ASN A 201 25.70 -2.33 3.66
C ASN A 201 26.94 -3.13 4.02
N TYR A 202 27.98 -2.46 4.46
CA TYR A 202 29.22 -3.09 4.92
C TYR A 202 29.31 -3.06 6.44
N VAL A 203 29.42 -4.25 7.04
CA VAL A 203 29.59 -4.42 8.49
C VAL A 203 31.07 -4.47 8.81
N PHE A 204 31.57 -3.42 9.43
CA PHE A 204 32.98 -3.33 9.86
C PHE A 204 33.23 -4.13 11.12
N THR A 205 32.31 -4.07 12.07
CA THR A 205 32.35 -4.83 13.33
C THR A 205 30.93 -5.11 13.81
N ASP A 206 30.79 -6.24 14.48
CA ASP A 206 29.58 -6.64 15.21
C ASP A 206 30.00 -7.50 16.43
N ALA A 207 29.02 -8.03 17.15
CA ALA A 207 29.26 -8.86 18.33
C ALA A 207 30.09 -10.13 18.01
N SER A 208 30.05 -10.64 16.76
CA SER A 208 30.79 -11.83 16.33
C SER A 208 32.22 -11.51 15.88
N LYS A 209 32.49 -10.27 15.49
CA LYS A 209 33.77 -9.81 14.93
C LYS A 209 34.17 -8.46 15.50
N PRO A 210 34.51 -8.36 16.82
CA PRO A 210 34.87 -7.10 17.45
C PRO A 210 36.27 -6.63 16.98
N PHE A 211 36.49 -5.31 16.99
CA PHE A 211 37.82 -4.77 16.77
C PHE A 211 38.79 -5.17 17.90
N PRO A 212 40.08 -5.45 17.59
CA PRO A 212 41.10 -5.75 18.59
C PRO A 212 41.26 -4.60 19.57
N LYS A 213 41.63 -4.94 20.85
CA LYS A 213 42.01 -3.94 21.85
C LYS A 213 43.20 -3.14 21.31
N GLY A 214 43.07 -1.82 21.30
CA GLY A 214 44.09 -0.89 20.77
C GLY A 214 43.79 -0.38 19.37
N HIS A 215 42.81 -0.91 18.67
CA HIS A 215 42.33 -0.31 17.42
C HIS A 215 41.49 0.94 17.75
N TRP A 216 41.64 2.03 17.00
CA TRP A 216 40.95 3.30 17.28
C TRP A 216 39.41 3.18 17.19
N LEU A 217 38.90 2.20 16.45
CA LEU A 217 37.45 1.88 16.35
C LEU A 217 36.96 0.88 17.42
N HIS A 218 37.83 0.43 18.35
CA HIS A 218 37.47 -0.55 19.39
C HIS A 218 36.30 -0.09 20.28
N VAL A 219 36.08 1.23 20.36
CA VAL A 219 34.93 1.80 21.10
C VAL A 219 33.57 1.43 20.55
N PHE A 220 33.51 1.03 19.27
CA PHE A 220 32.28 0.64 18.63
C PHE A 220 32.04 -0.87 18.81
N LYS A 221 30.85 -1.22 19.31
CA LYS A 221 30.40 -2.61 19.39
C LYS A 221 29.86 -3.08 18.03
N ASP A 222 29.13 -2.19 17.36
CA ASP A 222 28.57 -2.38 16.04
C ASP A 222 28.87 -1.15 15.19
N LEU A 223 29.45 -1.36 14.02
CA LEU A 223 29.73 -0.31 13.05
C LEU A 223 29.40 -0.82 11.66
N THR A 224 28.42 -0.18 11.06
CA THR A 224 27.98 -0.48 9.69
C THR A 224 27.94 0.81 8.89
N ALA A 225 28.37 0.78 7.63
CA ALA A 225 28.16 1.85 6.68
C ALA A 225 27.35 1.33 5.49
N GLY A 226 26.41 2.14 5.03
CA GLY A 226 25.55 1.82 3.92
C GLY A 226 25.53 2.90 2.86
N PHE A 227 25.28 2.48 1.65
CA PHE A 227 25.02 3.35 0.50
C PHE A 227 23.79 2.86 -0.22
N GLU A 228 22.88 3.76 -0.56
CA GLU A 228 21.60 3.46 -1.21
C GLU A 228 21.40 4.35 -2.43
N ILE A 229 20.89 3.77 -3.49
CA ILE A 229 20.43 4.47 -4.69
C ILE A 229 18.94 4.24 -4.80
N TYR A 230 18.18 5.30 -4.74
CA TYR A 230 16.74 5.28 -4.90
C TYR A 230 16.36 5.50 -6.36
N ASN A 231 15.28 4.80 -6.78
CA ASN A 231 14.71 4.94 -8.11
C ASN A 231 15.74 4.71 -9.22
N ILE A 232 16.42 3.56 -9.19
CA ILE A 232 17.55 3.21 -10.08
C ILE A 232 17.24 3.28 -11.58
N PHE A 233 15.94 3.22 -11.95
CA PHE A 233 15.47 3.34 -13.32
C PHE A 233 15.07 4.76 -13.71
N ASP A 234 15.28 5.74 -12.82
CA ASP A 234 14.90 7.14 -13.01
C ASP A 234 13.45 7.31 -13.52
N ARG A 235 12.56 6.44 -13.05
CA ARG A 235 11.17 6.49 -13.48
C ARG A 235 10.45 7.67 -12.84
N GLN A 236 9.89 8.52 -13.66
CA GLN A 236 9.05 9.63 -13.24
C GLN A 236 7.69 9.07 -12.82
N ASN A 237 7.47 9.01 -11.51
CA ASN A 237 6.25 8.53 -10.88
C ASN A 237 5.36 9.71 -10.52
N SER A 238 4.30 9.90 -11.28
CA SER A 238 3.31 10.94 -11.01
C SER A 238 2.33 10.46 -9.93
N ILE A 239 2.15 11.27 -8.90
CA ILE A 239 1.15 11.01 -7.84
C ILE A 239 -0.22 11.53 -8.28
N THR A 240 -0.25 12.62 -9.03
CA THR A 240 -1.45 13.29 -9.52
C THR A 240 -1.18 13.92 -10.88
N ASN A 241 -2.25 14.30 -11.59
CA ASN A 241 -2.15 15.08 -12.80
C ASN A 241 -2.78 16.46 -12.57
N THR A 242 -2.19 17.49 -13.14
CA THR A 242 -2.85 18.77 -13.36
C THR A 242 -3.54 18.74 -14.72
N PHE A 243 -4.81 19.08 -14.77
CA PHE A 243 -5.57 19.11 -16.01
C PHE A 243 -5.67 20.52 -16.53
N VAL A 244 -5.21 20.73 -17.76
CA VAL A 244 -5.29 22.01 -18.44
C VAL A 244 -6.19 21.85 -19.66
N ARG A 245 -7.17 22.73 -19.80
CA ARG A 245 -8.06 22.75 -20.95
C ARG A 245 -7.65 23.85 -21.91
N ASP A 246 -7.45 23.48 -23.16
CA ASP A 246 -7.27 24.45 -24.23
C ASP A 246 -8.61 25.16 -24.53
N ALA A 247 -8.62 26.47 -24.42
CA ALA A 247 -9.85 27.25 -24.61
C ALA A 247 -10.33 27.25 -26.07
N SER A 248 -9.44 27.08 -27.03
CA SER A 248 -9.74 27.10 -28.45
C SER A 248 -10.26 25.75 -29.00
N THR A 249 -9.59 24.67 -28.60
CA THR A 249 -9.91 23.30 -29.08
C THR A 249 -10.84 22.56 -28.12
N GLN A 250 -11.04 23.07 -26.91
CA GLN A 250 -11.76 22.41 -25.82
C GLN A 250 -11.13 21.07 -25.40
N GLN A 251 -9.96 20.75 -25.91
CA GLN A 251 -9.21 19.55 -25.53
C GLN A 251 -8.62 19.72 -24.14
N GLN A 252 -8.59 18.62 -23.41
CA GLN A 252 -8.02 18.59 -22.08
C GLN A 252 -6.72 17.78 -22.10
N PHE A 253 -5.70 18.33 -21.48
CA PHE A 253 -4.38 17.72 -21.35
C PHE A 253 -4.10 17.41 -19.89
N ALA A 254 -3.60 16.21 -19.64
CA ALA A 254 -3.12 15.80 -18.33
C ALA A 254 -1.61 16.05 -18.24
N ILE A 255 -1.21 16.91 -17.34
CA ILE A 255 0.20 17.20 -17.04
C ILE A 255 0.55 16.46 -15.75
N PRO A 256 1.45 15.46 -15.82
CA PRO A 256 1.86 14.73 -14.64
C PRO A 256 2.61 15.65 -13.65
N ASN A 257 2.29 15.53 -12.36
CA ASN A 257 3.00 16.20 -11.27
C ASN A 257 4.02 15.21 -10.69
N PHE A 258 5.29 15.57 -10.74
CA PHE A 258 6.40 14.78 -10.25
C PHE A 258 6.93 15.32 -8.93
#